data_b385ce13b07044986418e61c0b5d18d8
#
_entry.id   b385ce13b07044986418e61c0b5d18d8
#
_cell.length_a   1.000
_cell.length_b   1.000
_cell.length_c   1.000
_cell.angle_alpha   90.00
_cell.angle_beta   90.00
_cell.angle_gamma   90.00
#
_symmetry.space_group_name_H-M   'P 1'
#
loop_
_entity.id
_entity.type
_entity.pdbx_description
1 polymer ?
#
loop_
_entity_poly.entity_id
_entity_poly.type
_entity_poly.pdbx_seq_one_letter_code
_entity_poly.pdbx_strand_id
1 'polypeptide(L)'
;MGNGRISLLIDSPLRDLLIALRAVPAEARKNVTTYSRKYAEPIWTEETRDRAATRLQQRALVDTARVGVATRNIYLRSGGVGKMSSGAPVTSVAFGAEFGANPDKVVAQTSRKGKGYRRRLGGGFGSPRRGGNVVYPAARESIPRITSVVIQSAYRALLDAFDGKK
;
A
#
# COMPACT_ATOMS: atom_id res chain seq x y z
N MET A 1 -10.89 14.55 -9.96
CA MET A 1 -9.66 14.53 -9.13
C MET A 1 -9.35 13.09 -8.79
N GLY A 2 -8.20 12.57 -9.22
CA GLY A 2 -7.82 11.19 -8.97
C GLY A 2 -7.64 10.93 -7.47
N ASN A 3 -8.20 9.84 -6.98
CA ASN A 3 -7.95 9.37 -5.62
C ASN A 3 -6.45 9.14 -5.46
N GLY A 4 -5.77 9.95 -4.63
CA GLY A 4 -4.32 9.94 -4.40
C GLY A 4 -3.75 8.69 -3.73
N ARG A 5 -4.47 7.55 -3.80
CA ARG A 5 -4.00 6.27 -3.27
C ARG A 5 -3.03 5.63 -4.24
N ILE A 6 -1.86 5.25 -3.74
CA ILE A 6 -0.91 4.42 -4.46
C ILE A 6 -1.31 2.95 -4.25
N SER A 7 -1.56 2.23 -5.33
CA SER A 7 -1.92 0.81 -5.30
C SER A 7 -1.10 0.07 -6.36
N LEU A 8 -0.29 -0.86 -5.91
CA LEU A 8 0.54 -1.71 -6.76
C LEU A 8 -0.08 -3.10 -6.81
N LEU A 9 -0.29 -3.61 -8.02
CA LEU A 9 -0.71 -4.98 -8.26
C LEU A 9 0.54 -5.86 -8.32
N ILE A 10 0.52 -6.94 -7.55
CA ILE A 10 1.50 -8.01 -7.70
C ILE A 10 0.97 -8.92 -8.81
N ASP A 11 1.46 -8.70 -10.02
CA ASP A 11 1.21 -9.59 -11.15
C ASP A 11 2.33 -10.62 -11.20
N SER A 12 2.01 -11.87 -10.86
CA SER A 12 3.01 -12.92 -10.73
C SER A 12 2.34 -14.30 -10.83
N PRO A 13 3.11 -15.39 -10.76
CA PRO A 13 2.57 -16.77 -10.64
C PRO A 13 1.52 -16.95 -9.54
N LEU A 14 1.39 -15.98 -8.62
CA LEU A 14 0.31 -15.93 -7.63
C LEU A 14 -1.08 -15.86 -8.25
N ARG A 15 -1.23 -15.29 -9.44
CA ARG A 15 -2.52 -15.25 -10.13
C ARG A 15 -3.05 -16.65 -10.41
N ASP A 16 -2.21 -17.52 -10.93
CA ASP A 16 -2.60 -18.88 -11.28
C ASP A 16 -2.85 -19.71 -10.01
N LEU A 17 -2.04 -19.52 -8.98
CA LEU A 17 -2.27 -20.12 -7.67
C LEU A 17 -3.62 -19.66 -7.06
N LEU A 18 -3.92 -18.38 -7.08
CA LEU A 18 -5.19 -17.84 -6.57
C LEU A 18 -6.40 -18.30 -7.39
N ILE A 19 -6.22 -18.53 -8.69
CA ILE A 19 -7.25 -19.13 -9.56
C ILE A 19 -7.45 -20.61 -9.20
N ALA A 20 -6.38 -21.38 -9.04
CA ALA A 20 -6.43 -22.78 -8.62
C ALA A 20 -7.12 -22.95 -7.25
N LEU A 21 -6.89 -22.03 -6.33
CA LEU A 21 -7.56 -22.01 -5.03
C LEU A 21 -9.09 -21.84 -5.10
N ARG A 22 -9.67 -21.53 -6.27
CA ARG A 22 -11.14 -21.49 -6.44
C ARG A 22 -11.79 -22.86 -6.37
N ALA A 23 -11.06 -23.90 -6.73
CA ALA A 23 -11.52 -25.28 -6.62
C ALA A 23 -11.54 -25.79 -5.17
N VAL A 24 -10.91 -25.06 -4.25
CA VAL A 24 -10.80 -25.41 -2.83
C VAL A 24 -12.04 -24.91 -2.06
N PRO A 25 -12.47 -25.62 -0.98
CA PRO A 25 -13.59 -25.20 -0.13
C PRO A 25 -13.50 -23.72 0.30
N ALA A 26 -14.65 -23.06 0.43
CA ALA A 26 -14.72 -21.62 0.73
C ALA A 26 -13.99 -21.24 2.03
N GLU A 27 -14.02 -22.14 3.01
CA GLU A 27 -13.35 -21.95 4.30
C GLU A 27 -11.82 -21.94 4.15
N ALA A 28 -11.27 -22.89 3.41
CA ALA A 28 -9.82 -22.90 3.12
C ALA A 28 -9.37 -21.66 2.36
N ARG A 29 -10.18 -21.16 1.40
CA ARG A 29 -9.92 -19.88 0.72
C ARG A 29 -9.91 -18.68 1.68
N LYS A 30 -10.83 -18.65 2.63
CA LYS A 30 -10.89 -17.62 3.67
C LYS A 30 -9.63 -17.65 4.53
N ASN A 31 -9.18 -18.85 4.90
CA ASN A 31 -7.97 -19.06 5.68
C ASN A 31 -6.71 -18.55 4.92
N VAL A 32 -6.57 -18.90 3.64
CA VAL A 32 -5.48 -18.37 2.79
C VAL A 32 -5.49 -16.85 2.79
N THR A 33 -6.65 -16.23 2.58
CA THR A 33 -6.76 -14.77 2.55
C THR A 33 -6.37 -14.14 3.89
N THR A 34 -6.83 -14.72 4.99
CA THR A 34 -6.57 -14.23 6.35
C THR A 34 -5.09 -14.38 6.71
N TYR A 35 -4.51 -15.56 6.49
CA TYR A 35 -3.09 -15.81 6.77
C TYR A 35 -2.18 -14.96 5.87
N SER A 36 -2.47 -14.91 4.56
CA SER A 36 -1.68 -14.09 3.63
C SER A 36 -1.66 -12.63 4.07
N ARG A 37 -2.81 -12.05 4.45
CA ARG A 37 -2.87 -10.68 4.96
C ARG A 37 -2.10 -10.53 6.27
N LYS A 38 -2.32 -11.43 7.24
CA LYS A 38 -1.69 -11.40 8.57
C LYS A 38 -0.16 -11.35 8.48
N TYR A 39 0.42 -12.11 7.56
CA TYR A 39 1.88 -12.20 7.43
C TYR A 39 2.47 -11.22 6.42
N ALA A 40 1.74 -10.85 5.39
CA ALA A 40 2.23 -9.91 4.37
C ALA A 40 2.16 -8.44 4.83
N GLU A 41 1.17 -8.07 5.64
CA GLU A 41 0.99 -6.68 6.09
C GLU A 41 2.15 -6.17 6.96
N PRO A 42 2.71 -6.93 7.92
CA PRO A 42 3.91 -6.54 8.64
C PRO A 42 5.12 -6.32 7.72
N ILE A 43 5.37 -7.23 6.77
CA ILE A 43 6.46 -7.10 5.80
C ILE A 43 6.33 -5.80 5.01
N TRP A 44 5.14 -5.51 4.50
CA TRP A 44 4.86 -4.29 3.75
C TRP A 44 5.06 -3.03 4.59
N THR A 45 4.56 -3.04 5.82
CA THR A 45 4.67 -1.90 6.74
C THR A 45 6.12 -1.65 7.17
N GLU A 46 6.88 -2.70 7.44
CA GLU A 46 8.31 -2.61 7.78
C GLU A 46 9.10 -2.00 6.61
N GLU A 47 8.96 -2.56 5.41
CA GLU A 47 9.66 -2.09 4.22
C GLU A 47 9.34 -0.63 3.86
N THR A 48 8.09 -0.20 4.04
CA THR A 48 7.73 1.21 3.85
C THR A 48 8.30 2.11 4.95
N ARG A 49 8.35 1.63 6.20
CA ARG A 49 8.90 2.37 7.34
C ARG A 49 10.39 2.62 7.19
N ASP A 50 11.15 1.61 6.78
CA ASP A 50 12.60 1.69 6.64
C ASP A 50 13.04 2.72 5.59
N ARG A 51 12.13 3.04 4.65
CA ARG A 51 12.39 4.02 3.59
C ARG A 51 11.84 5.41 3.85
N ALA A 52 11.01 5.56 4.88
CA ALA A 52 10.41 6.84 5.21
C ALA A 52 11.41 7.74 5.96
N ALA A 53 11.92 8.76 5.28
CA ALA A 53 12.89 9.71 5.83
C ALA A 53 12.26 10.92 6.53
N THR A 54 10.96 11.18 6.30
CA THR A 54 10.28 12.37 6.82
C THR A 54 8.99 12.03 7.56
N ARG A 55 8.58 12.90 8.49
CA ARG A 55 7.27 12.78 9.18
C ARG A 55 6.09 12.77 8.19
N LEU A 56 6.21 13.51 7.09
CA LEU A 56 5.20 13.51 6.04
C LEU A 56 5.07 12.13 5.40
N GLN A 57 6.20 11.51 5.01
CA GLN A 57 6.23 10.17 4.44
C GLN A 57 5.72 9.13 5.44
N GLN A 58 6.16 9.20 6.69
CA GLN A 58 5.67 8.33 7.76
C GLN A 58 4.14 8.40 7.87
N ARG A 59 3.59 9.60 8.04
CA ARG A 59 2.15 9.79 8.22
C ARG A 59 1.32 9.46 6.98
N ALA A 60 1.81 9.86 5.80
CA ALA A 60 1.05 9.71 4.57
C ALA A 60 1.15 8.30 3.96
N LEU A 61 2.31 7.64 4.08
CA LEU A 61 2.60 6.41 3.35
C LEU A 61 2.72 5.20 4.27
N VAL A 62 3.44 5.28 5.39
CA VAL A 62 3.66 4.15 6.30
C VAL A 62 2.43 3.86 7.14
N ASP A 63 1.87 4.86 7.85
CA ASP A 63 0.70 4.68 8.72
C ASP A 63 -0.55 4.21 7.94
N THR A 64 -0.52 4.37 6.63
CA THR A 64 -1.61 3.99 5.73
C THR A 64 -1.28 2.76 4.87
N ALA A 65 -0.13 2.16 5.11
CA ALA A 65 0.31 0.95 4.41
C ALA A 65 -0.61 -0.23 4.76
N ARG A 66 -1.15 -0.90 3.74
CA ARG A 66 -2.06 -2.05 3.89
C ARG A 66 -1.84 -3.05 2.77
N VAL A 67 -2.06 -4.32 3.06
CA VAL A 67 -2.11 -5.37 2.06
C VAL A 67 -3.56 -5.76 1.79
N GLY A 68 -3.97 -5.68 0.54
CA GLY A 68 -5.26 -6.17 0.09
C GLY A 68 -5.09 -7.51 -0.60
N VAL A 69 -5.78 -8.54 -0.12
CA VAL A 69 -5.84 -9.85 -0.77
C VAL A 69 -7.25 -10.04 -1.32
N ALA A 70 -7.34 -10.13 -2.63
CA ALA A 70 -8.59 -10.43 -3.33
C ALA A 70 -8.51 -11.83 -3.95
N THR A 71 -9.62 -12.32 -4.47
CA THR A 71 -9.73 -13.70 -5.04
C THR A 71 -8.74 -13.97 -6.17
N ARG A 72 -8.22 -12.95 -6.83
CA ARG A 72 -7.32 -13.08 -7.99
C ARG A 72 -6.02 -12.29 -7.86
N ASN A 73 -5.94 -11.37 -6.92
CA ASN A 73 -4.87 -10.38 -6.90
C ASN A 73 -4.49 -10.01 -5.47
N ILE A 74 -3.22 -9.66 -5.31
CA ILE A 74 -2.70 -9.03 -4.09
C ILE A 74 -2.33 -7.61 -4.43
N TYR A 75 -2.72 -6.68 -3.56
CA TYR A 75 -2.48 -5.26 -3.70
C TYR A 75 -1.69 -4.73 -2.52
N LEU A 76 -0.58 -4.07 -2.80
CA LEU A 76 0.12 -3.23 -1.84
C LEU A 76 -0.45 -1.82 -1.94
N ARG A 77 -0.98 -1.30 -0.84
CA ARG A 77 -1.68 -0.01 -0.81
C ARG A 77 -1.04 0.92 0.19
N SER A 78 -1.02 2.21 -0.17
CA SER A 78 -0.53 3.29 0.69
C SER A 78 -1.18 4.62 0.30
N GLY A 79 -1.27 5.57 1.21
CA GLY A 79 -1.78 6.91 0.95
C GLY A 79 -3.29 7.02 0.76
N GLY A 80 -4.06 5.95 1.03
CA GLY A 80 -5.48 5.89 0.66
C GLY A 80 -6.47 6.32 1.74
N VAL A 81 -6.06 6.39 3.00
CA VAL A 81 -6.95 6.59 4.13
C VAL A 81 -6.37 7.55 5.16
N GLY A 82 -7.23 8.14 5.99
CA GLY A 82 -6.84 8.99 7.11
C GLY A 82 -6.73 10.48 6.76
N LYS A 83 -6.40 11.26 7.78
CA LYS A 83 -6.22 12.71 7.71
C LYS A 83 -4.86 13.11 8.27
N MET A 84 -4.30 14.17 7.72
CA MET A 84 -3.13 14.84 8.25
C MET A 84 -3.52 15.63 9.50
N SER A 85 -2.52 16.06 10.32
CA SER A 85 -2.75 16.91 11.49
C SER A 85 -3.45 18.25 11.15
N SER A 86 -3.29 18.72 9.91
CA SER A 86 -3.99 19.90 9.38
C SER A 86 -5.47 19.66 9.06
N GLY A 87 -5.97 18.41 9.17
CA GLY A 87 -7.32 18.01 8.74
C GLY A 87 -7.45 17.65 7.26
N ALA A 88 -6.42 17.92 6.45
CA ALA A 88 -6.42 17.55 5.04
C ALA A 88 -6.41 16.01 4.87
N PRO A 89 -7.10 15.46 3.85
CA PRO A 89 -7.05 14.02 3.60
C PRO A 89 -5.64 13.60 3.17
N VAL A 90 -5.19 12.43 3.64
CA VAL A 90 -3.87 11.86 3.27
C VAL A 90 -3.72 11.74 1.76
N THR A 91 -4.79 11.40 1.04
CA THR A 91 -4.80 11.27 -0.42
C THR A 91 -4.34 12.53 -1.17
N SER A 92 -4.47 13.72 -0.57
CA SER A 92 -4.03 14.98 -1.18
C SER A 92 -2.52 15.19 -1.17
N VAL A 93 -1.80 14.48 -0.28
CA VAL A 93 -0.36 14.63 -0.10
C VAL A 93 0.44 13.37 -0.46
N ALA A 94 -0.21 12.22 -0.59
CA ALA A 94 0.45 10.93 -0.78
C ALA A 94 1.36 10.89 -2.02
N PHE A 95 0.92 11.41 -3.16
CA PHE A 95 1.74 11.48 -4.37
C PHE A 95 2.95 12.41 -4.20
N GLY A 96 2.77 13.57 -3.55
CA GLY A 96 3.88 14.46 -3.24
C GLY A 96 4.88 13.82 -2.29
N ALA A 97 4.41 13.11 -1.27
CA ALA A 97 5.26 12.39 -0.33
C ALA A 97 6.07 11.28 -1.00
N GLU A 98 5.48 10.58 -1.99
CA GLU A 98 6.14 9.51 -2.73
C GLU A 98 7.09 10.02 -3.80
N PHE A 99 6.63 10.94 -4.65
CA PHE A 99 7.39 11.36 -5.85
C PHE A 99 8.10 12.70 -5.70
N GLY A 100 7.97 13.36 -4.54
CA GLY A 100 8.42 14.74 -4.40
C GLY A 100 7.56 15.71 -5.20
N ALA A 101 7.92 16.99 -5.16
CA ALA A 101 7.25 18.01 -5.96
C ALA A 101 8.18 19.21 -6.19
N ASN A 102 7.96 19.94 -7.30
CA ASN A 102 8.67 21.18 -7.53
C ASN A 102 8.26 22.22 -6.45
N PRO A 103 9.20 22.73 -5.64
CA PRO A 103 8.92 23.67 -4.56
C PRO A 103 8.33 25.00 -5.06
N ASP A 104 8.66 25.41 -6.29
CA ASP A 104 8.19 26.66 -6.89
C ASP A 104 6.81 26.56 -7.52
N LYS A 105 6.25 25.35 -7.59
CA LYS A 105 4.90 25.15 -8.13
C LYS A 105 3.88 25.93 -7.31
N VAL A 106 3.13 26.80 -7.98
CA VAL A 106 2.04 27.56 -7.38
C VAL A 106 0.77 26.70 -7.35
N VAL A 107 0.21 26.51 -6.17
CA VAL A 107 -1.04 25.75 -5.95
C VAL A 107 -2.13 26.63 -5.39
N ALA A 108 -3.37 26.44 -5.86
CA ALA A 108 -4.55 27.06 -5.28
C ALA A 108 -4.99 26.29 -4.05
N GLN A 109 -5.29 26.98 -3.00
CA GLN A 109 -5.80 26.43 -1.74
C GLN A 109 -6.97 27.25 -1.22
N THR A 110 -7.77 26.62 -0.35
CA THR A 110 -8.86 27.30 0.33
C THR A 110 -8.56 27.32 1.84
N SER A 111 -8.67 28.50 2.43
CA SER A 111 -8.51 28.67 3.89
C SER A 111 -9.68 28.02 4.64
N ARG A 112 -9.54 27.83 5.96
CA ARG A 112 -10.65 27.35 6.82
C ARG A 112 -11.90 28.23 6.74
N LYS A 113 -11.74 29.53 6.42
CA LYS A 113 -12.83 30.50 6.26
C LYS A 113 -13.40 30.52 4.83
N GLY A 114 -13.07 29.57 3.97
CA GLY A 114 -13.58 29.49 2.60
C GLY A 114 -12.88 30.40 1.60
N LYS A 115 -11.93 31.25 2.00
CA LYS A 115 -11.24 32.18 1.08
C LYS A 115 -10.18 31.43 0.28
N GLY A 116 -10.29 31.50 -1.05
CA GLY A 116 -9.28 30.97 -1.99
C GLY A 116 -7.99 31.81 -1.94
N TYR A 117 -6.85 31.17 -2.00
CA TYR A 117 -5.55 31.82 -2.14
C TYR A 117 -4.57 30.94 -2.92
N ARG A 118 -3.54 31.55 -3.45
CA ARG A 118 -2.46 30.86 -4.16
C ARG A 118 -1.17 30.96 -3.35
N ARG A 119 -0.42 29.84 -3.27
CA ARG A 119 0.88 29.85 -2.61
C ARG A 119 1.85 28.93 -3.34
N ARG A 120 3.15 29.15 -3.18
CA ARG A 120 4.16 28.16 -3.59
C ARG A 120 4.04 26.92 -2.71
N LEU A 121 4.29 25.76 -3.31
CA LEU A 121 4.20 24.48 -2.63
C LEU A 121 5.26 24.35 -1.51
N GLY A 122 6.47 24.91 -1.75
CA GLY A 122 7.60 24.82 -0.83
C GLY A 122 8.28 23.45 -0.85
N GLY A 123 9.37 23.33 -0.09
CA GLY A 123 10.22 22.14 -0.07
C GLY A 123 9.71 20.93 0.73
N GLY A 124 8.49 20.98 1.26
CA GLY A 124 7.96 19.95 2.16
C GLY A 124 7.86 18.53 1.57
N PHE A 125 7.81 18.41 0.25
CA PHE A 125 7.76 17.13 -0.46
C PHE A 125 9.13 16.63 -0.92
N GLY A 126 10.19 17.45 -0.84
CA GLY A 126 11.49 17.15 -1.42
C GLY A 126 11.50 17.27 -2.95
N SER A 127 12.67 17.05 -3.55
CA SER A 127 12.86 17.12 -5.00
C SER A 127 12.08 16.02 -5.73
N PRO A 128 11.61 16.28 -6.97
CA PRO A 128 10.92 15.29 -7.78
C PRO A 128 11.77 14.03 -8.03
N ARG A 129 11.20 12.84 -7.79
CA ARG A 129 11.87 11.55 -7.95
C ARG A 129 10.96 10.55 -8.66
N ARG A 130 11.25 10.21 -9.90
CA ARG A 130 10.42 9.28 -10.72
C ARG A 130 10.32 7.87 -10.12
N GLY A 131 11.40 7.38 -9.51
CA GLY A 131 11.45 6.04 -8.91
C GLY A 131 10.70 5.92 -7.58
N GLY A 132 10.08 7.00 -7.08
CA GLY A 132 9.47 7.05 -5.76
C GLY A 132 10.48 7.10 -4.63
N ASN A 133 10.04 7.48 -3.45
CA ASN A 133 10.87 7.58 -2.25
C ASN A 133 10.67 6.41 -1.30
N VAL A 134 9.44 5.93 -1.16
CA VAL A 134 9.02 4.97 -0.13
C VAL A 134 8.33 3.76 -0.74
N VAL A 135 7.18 3.96 -1.39
CA VAL A 135 6.27 2.89 -1.81
C VAL A 135 6.87 2.02 -2.92
N TYR A 136 7.41 2.62 -3.96
CA TYR A 136 7.98 1.88 -5.08
C TYR A 136 9.27 1.12 -4.71
N PRO A 137 10.25 1.71 -4.01
CA PRO A 137 11.41 0.96 -3.52
C PRO A 137 11.02 -0.13 -2.52
N ALA A 138 10.09 0.14 -1.59
CA ALA A 138 9.58 -0.86 -0.65
C ALA A 138 8.92 -2.04 -1.38
N ALA A 139 8.15 -1.77 -2.43
CA ALA A 139 7.48 -2.82 -3.19
C ALA A 139 8.48 -3.78 -3.86
N ARG A 140 9.55 -3.26 -4.43
CA ARG A 140 10.60 -4.11 -5.05
C ARG A 140 11.15 -5.13 -4.10
N GLU A 141 11.42 -4.74 -2.84
CA GLU A 141 11.99 -5.63 -1.83
C GLU A 141 10.95 -6.53 -1.18
N SER A 142 9.72 -6.03 -1.00
CA SER A 142 8.68 -6.79 -0.31
C SER A 142 7.99 -7.83 -1.19
N ILE A 143 7.87 -7.61 -2.51
CA ILE A 143 7.15 -8.51 -3.43
C ILE A 143 7.64 -9.95 -3.35
N PRO A 144 8.94 -10.29 -3.43
CA PRO A 144 9.42 -11.68 -3.34
C PRO A 144 9.06 -12.33 -2.00
N ARG A 145 9.22 -11.59 -0.90
CA ARG A 145 8.90 -12.06 0.47
C ARG A 145 7.41 -12.32 0.64
N ILE A 146 6.57 -11.39 0.18
CA ILE A 146 5.11 -11.52 0.23
C ILE A 146 4.63 -12.69 -0.64
N THR A 147 5.20 -12.84 -1.84
CA THR A 147 4.91 -13.96 -2.73
C THR A 147 5.17 -15.30 -2.04
N SER A 148 6.33 -15.44 -1.39
CA SER A 148 6.71 -16.65 -0.64
C SER A 148 5.71 -16.95 0.48
N VAL A 149 5.35 -15.94 1.26
CA VAL A 149 4.37 -16.05 2.35
C VAL A 149 2.99 -16.51 1.85
N VAL A 150 2.54 -15.98 0.72
CA VAL A 150 1.25 -16.35 0.15
C VAL A 150 1.25 -17.80 -0.33
N ILE A 151 2.33 -18.23 -1.00
CA ILE A 151 2.48 -19.62 -1.44
C ILE A 151 2.47 -20.57 -0.24
N GLN A 152 3.23 -20.27 0.82
CA GLN A 152 3.27 -21.07 2.04
C GLN A 152 1.91 -21.11 2.75
N SER A 153 1.20 -20.00 2.81
CA SER A 153 -0.14 -19.91 3.39
C SER A 153 -1.15 -20.74 2.62
N ALA A 154 -1.07 -20.73 1.28
CA ALA A 154 -1.92 -21.53 0.43
C ALA A 154 -1.63 -23.03 0.60
N TYR A 155 -0.37 -23.42 0.61
CA TYR A 155 0.04 -24.80 0.83
C TYR A 155 -0.45 -25.34 2.18
N ARG A 156 -0.26 -24.56 3.25
CA ARG A 156 -0.74 -24.93 4.59
C ARG A 156 -2.25 -25.10 4.64
N ALA A 157 -3.01 -24.16 4.06
CA ALA A 157 -4.45 -24.24 4.04
C ALA A 157 -4.98 -25.45 3.23
N LEU A 158 -4.25 -25.86 2.18
CA LEU A 158 -4.55 -27.09 1.44
C LEU A 158 -4.32 -28.33 2.30
N LEU A 159 -3.16 -28.42 2.97
CA LEU A 159 -2.87 -29.54 3.88
C LEU A 159 -3.93 -29.65 4.98
N ASP A 160 -4.25 -28.52 5.64
CA ASP A 160 -5.27 -28.50 6.70
C ASP A 160 -6.65 -29.00 6.18
N ALA A 161 -6.98 -28.65 4.92
CA ALA A 161 -8.23 -29.11 4.30
C ALA A 161 -8.23 -30.62 3.98
N PHE A 162 -7.08 -31.18 3.58
CA PHE A 162 -6.93 -32.63 3.35
C PHE A 162 -6.92 -33.44 4.66
N ASP A 163 -6.30 -32.90 5.71
CA ASP A 163 -6.23 -33.56 7.02
C ASP A 163 -7.54 -33.45 7.83
N GLY A 164 -8.59 -32.84 7.27
CA GLY A 164 -9.88 -32.66 7.94
C GLY A 164 -9.84 -31.79 9.20
N LYS A 165 -8.75 -31.05 9.41
CA LYS A 165 -8.63 -30.12 10.55
C LYS A 165 -9.44 -28.86 10.26
N LYS A 166 -10.51 -28.68 11.07
CA LYS A 166 -11.31 -27.46 11.09
C LYS A 166 -10.62 -26.33 11.84
#